data_6ee8f25bb52a42ef378254bbe00623bb
#
_entry.id   6ee8f25bb52a42ef378254bbe00623bb
#
_cell.length_a   1.000
_cell.length_b   1.000
_cell.length_c   1.000
_cell.angle_alpha   90.00
_cell.angle_beta   90.00
_cell.angle_gamma   90.00
#
_symmetry.space_group_name_H-M   'P 1'
#
loop_
_entity.id
_entity.type
_entity.pdbx_description
1 polymer ?
#
loop_
_entity_poly.entity_id
_entity_poly.type
_entity_poly.pdbx_seq_one_letter_code
_entity_poly.pdbx_strand_id
1 'polypeptide(L)'
;GGINVINPVDLVKLRAPGSELKEAFIPVPMLWASQQITDNITIEAFNQFKWKPFRIDPFGSFFSTTDVFSRGGTESFIGFGRTPDSTHPRNGTPEEDTIIPRDSTQHAKDTGQFGMAMRWLLPALNNTELGFYGINYHSRTPIASTTMADDATAGPLQVTGGCGLLSSLPAQLQLGAVCNGGVLTVPGAPGQRDASTASIFAEYPENIQLFGLSFNTPGPFGIALQGEYSYRPNLPLQVATVELVLATLGLPNQAGYGNDLDGDAGFDRVEGR
;
A
#
# COMPACT_ATOMS: atom_id res chain seq x y z
N GLY A 1 -9.65 6.96 -15.13
CA GLY A 1 -8.45 7.43 -15.82
C GLY A 1 -7.29 7.60 -14.86
N GLY A 2 -6.08 7.67 -15.39
CA GLY A 2 -4.85 7.80 -14.60
C GLY A 2 -4.69 9.13 -13.88
N ILE A 3 -5.42 10.17 -14.29
CA ILE A 3 -5.35 11.52 -13.72
C ILE A 3 -6.30 11.71 -12.53
N ASN A 4 -7.47 11.05 -12.53
CA ASN A 4 -8.43 11.19 -11.43
C ASN A 4 -8.04 10.36 -10.21
N VAL A 5 -7.25 10.94 -9.33
CA VAL A 5 -6.75 10.31 -8.08
C VAL A 5 -7.32 10.94 -6.80
N ILE A 6 -8.17 11.97 -6.94
CA ILE A 6 -8.61 12.82 -5.83
C ILE A 6 -9.86 12.31 -5.10
N ASN A 7 -10.65 11.44 -5.74
CA ASN A 7 -11.91 10.95 -5.19
C ASN A 7 -11.73 9.59 -4.52
N PRO A 8 -11.89 9.48 -3.19
CA PRO A 8 -11.92 8.19 -2.53
C PRO A 8 -13.21 7.43 -2.87
N VAL A 9 -13.12 6.11 -2.94
CA VAL A 9 -14.20 5.23 -3.38
C VAL A 9 -14.51 4.19 -2.30
N ASP A 10 -15.79 3.92 -2.11
CA ASP A 10 -16.28 2.81 -1.30
C ASP A 10 -16.40 1.57 -2.20
N LEU A 11 -15.40 0.69 -2.13
CA LEU A 11 -15.34 -0.52 -2.96
C LEU A 11 -16.42 -1.54 -2.58
N VAL A 12 -16.90 -1.51 -1.34
CA VAL A 12 -17.99 -2.38 -0.87
C VAL A 12 -19.28 -2.06 -1.61
N LYS A 13 -19.58 -0.77 -1.80
CA LYS A 13 -20.77 -0.33 -2.52
C LYS A 13 -20.74 -0.71 -4.00
N LEU A 14 -19.56 -0.69 -4.63
CA LEU A 14 -19.45 -1.05 -6.06
C LEU A 14 -19.84 -2.51 -6.37
N ARG A 15 -19.83 -3.39 -5.36
CA ARG A 15 -20.22 -4.78 -5.53
C ARG A 15 -21.74 -5.00 -5.46
N ALA A 16 -22.48 -4.03 -4.96
CA ALA A 16 -23.92 -4.16 -4.87
C ALA A 16 -24.55 -4.20 -6.27
N PRO A 17 -25.41 -5.17 -6.59
CA PRO A 17 -26.10 -5.20 -7.88
C PRO A 17 -26.87 -3.90 -8.13
N GLY A 18 -26.68 -3.30 -9.32
CA GLY A 18 -27.32 -2.04 -9.68
C GLY A 18 -26.70 -0.78 -9.10
N SER A 19 -25.56 -0.89 -8.38
CA SER A 19 -24.87 0.30 -7.87
C SER A 19 -24.29 1.16 -9.00
N GLU A 20 -24.39 2.46 -8.86
CA GLU A 20 -23.79 3.42 -9.76
C GLU A 20 -22.48 3.95 -9.18
N LEU A 21 -21.49 4.24 -10.05
CA LEU A 21 -20.19 4.76 -9.63
C LEU A 21 -20.30 6.03 -8.75
N LYS A 22 -21.28 6.90 -9.04
CA LYS A 22 -21.51 8.12 -8.25
C LYS A 22 -21.86 7.84 -6.78
N GLU A 23 -22.51 6.71 -6.50
CA GLU A 23 -22.91 6.31 -5.14
C GLU A 23 -21.72 5.78 -4.33
N ALA A 24 -20.70 5.29 -5.02
CA ALA A 24 -19.49 4.76 -4.42
C ALA A 24 -18.48 5.86 -4.05
N PHE A 25 -18.58 7.06 -4.62
CA PHE A 25 -17.70 8.16 -4.24
C PHE A 25 -17.94 8.60 -2.80
N ILE A 26 -16.85 8.71 -2.04
CA ILE A 26 -16.89 9.23 -0.68
C ILE A 26 -16.65 10.74 -0.74
N PRO A 27 -17.59 11.58 -0.28
CA PRO A 27 -17.43 13.02 -0.34
C PRO A 27 -16.27 13.50 0.56
N VAL A 28 -15.48 14.43 0.01
CA VAL A 28 -14.34 15.06 0.69
C VAL A 28 -14.50 16.57 0.57
N PRO A 29 -14.42 17.34 1.68
CA PRO A 29 -14.50 18.78 1.62
C PRO A 29 -13.30 19.36 0.87
N MET A 30 -13.58 20.22 -0.10
CA MET A 30 -12.54 20.88 -0.89
C MET A 30 -13.00 22.29 -1.31
N LEU A 31 -12.03 23.16 -1.53
CA LEU A 31 -12.22 24.38 -2.32
C LEU A 31 -11.85 24.06 -3.77
N TRP A 32 -12.70 24.46 -4.68
CA TRP A 32 -12.46 24.36 -6.11
C TRP A 32 -12.79 25.69 -6.77
N ALA A 33 -11.96 26.11 -7.70
CA ALA A 33 -12.16 27.31 -8.50
C ALA A 33 -11.86 27.01 -9.97
N SER A 34 -12.64 27.59 -10.86
CA SER A 34 -12.44 27.56 -12.30
C SER A 34 -12.54 28.95 -12.85
N GLN A 35 -11.59 29.36 -13.68
CA GLN A 35 -11.56 30.68 -14.31
C GLN A 35 -11.22 30.53 -15.78
N GLN A 36 -12.07 31.06 -16.63
CA GLN A 36 -11.77 31.24 -18.03
C GLN A 36 -10.88 32.48 -18.19
N ILE A 37 -9.66 32.28 -18.69
CA ILE A 37 -8.64 33.35 -18.86
C ILE A 37 -8.78 34.00 -20.25
N THR A 38 -9.03 33.17 -21.25
CA THR A 38 -9.33 33.60 -22.63
C THR A 38 -10.47 32.77 -23.18
N ASP A 39 -10.97 33.10 -24.37
CA ASP A 39 -12.04 32.33 -25.03
C ASP A 39 -11.65 30.84 -25.19
N ASN A 40 -10.36 30.54 -25.20
CA ASN A 40 -9.85 29.21 -25.48
C ASN A 40 -9.08 28.57 -24.30
N ILE A 41 -8.86 29.29 -23.20
CA ILE A 41 -8.06 28.79 -22.07
C ILE A 41 -8.86 28.90 -20.79
N THR A 42 -9.02 27.77 -20.11
CA THR A 42 -9.60 27.68 -18.76
C THR A 42 -8.56 27.11 -17.80
N ILE A 43 -8.45 27.72 -16.61
CA ILE A 43 -7.63 27.22 -15.51
C ILE A 43 -8.55 26.79 -14.38
N GLU A 44 -8.26 25.64 -13.82
CA GLU A 44 -8.95 25.08 -12.66
C GLU A 44 -7.93 24.79 -11.55
N ALA A 45 -8.34 25.01 -10.31
CA ALA A 45 -7.52 24.67 -9.14
C ALA A 45 -8.39 24.13 -8.02
N PHE A 46 -7.83 23.21 -7.23
CA PHE A 46 -8.49 22.71 -6.05
C PHE A 46 -7.52 22.57 -4.87
N ASN A 47 -8.07 22.60 -3.65
CA ASN A 47 -7.40 22.23 -2.43
C ASN A 47 -8.37 21.42 -1.56
N GLN A 48 -7.95 20.21 -1.11
CA GLN A 48 -8.73 19.37 -0.21
C GLN A 48 -8.35 19.65 1.24
N PHE A 49 -9.34 19.71 2.13
CA PHE A 49 -9.17 19.98 3.55
C PHE A 49 -9.21 18.70 4.41
N LYS A 50 -9.63 17.60 3.82
CA LYS A 50 -9.69 16.30 4.49
C LYS A 50 -9.17 15.22 3.57
N TRP A 51 -8.41 14.30 4.15
CA TRP A 51 -8.04 13.07 3.49
C TRP A 51 -8.98 11.94 3.93
N LYS A 52 -9.33 11.03 3.01
CA LYS A 52 -10.06 9.80 3.28
C LYS A 52 -9.51 8.68 2.41
N PRO A 53 -9.30 7.47 2.97
CA PRO A 53 -8.87 6.31 2.18
C PRO A 53 -10.01 5.75 1.33
N PHE A 54 -9.68 4.84 0.44
CA PHE A 54 -10.68 3.92 -0.09
C PHE A 54 -11.26 3.10 1.05
N ARG A 55 -12.57 2.84 0.98
CA ARG A 55 -13.21 1.92 1.90
C ARG A 55 -13.18 0.53 1.30
N ILE A 56 -12.48 -0.37 1.97
CA ILE A 56 -12.41 -1.80 1.67
C ILE A 56 -13.24 -2.59 2.67
N ASP A 57 -13.40 -3.88 2.43
CA ASP A 57 -14.17 -4.77 3.30
C ASP A 57 -13.57 -4.85 4.70
N PRO A 58 -14.41 -4.82 5.74
CA PRO A 58 -13.94 -4.98 7.10
C PRO A 58 -13.48 -6.41 7.36
N PHE A 59 -12.60 -6.57 8.34
CA PHE A 59 -12.14 -7.86 8.83
C PHE A 59 -13.34 -8.80 9.15
N GLY A 60 -13.19 -10.08 8.85
CA GLY A 60 -14.22 -11.09 9.07
C GLY A 60 -15.37 -11.09 8.06
N SER A 61 -15.37 -10.20 7.06
CA SER A 61 -16.35 -10.27 5.97
C SER A 61 -15.86 -11.22 4.86
N PHE A 62 -16.80 -11.81 4.10
CA PHE A 62 -16.52 -12.80 3.06
C PHE A 62 -15.50 -12.31 2.00
N PHE A 63 -15.49 -11.03 1.69
CA PHE A 63 -14.59 -10.42 0.70
C PHE A 63 -13.31 -9.82 1.29
N SER A 64 -13.11 -9.92 2.61
CA SER A 64 -11.86 -9.51 3.23
C SER A 64 -10.80 -10.58 3.00
N THR A 65 -9.86 -10.31 2.12
CA THR A 65 -8.81 -11.26 1.70
C THR A 65 -7.45 -10.96 2.31
N THR A 66 -7.33 -9.85 3.03
CA THR A 66 -6.05 -9.41 3.64
C THR A 66 -6.29 -8.79 5.01
N ASP A 67 -5.71 -9.37 6.04
CA ASP A 67 -5.88 -8.90 7.42
C ASP A 67 -5.18 -7.56 7.68
N VAL A 68 -4.04 -7.32 7.00
CA VAL A 68 -3.24 -6.10 7.15
C VAL A 68 -4.02 -4.84 6.77
N PHE A 69 -4.79 -4.90 5.69
CA PHE A 69 -5.49 -3.73 5.15
C PHE A 69 -6.91 -3.59 5.67
N SER A 70 -7.49 -4.68 6.18
CA SER A 70 -8.88 -4.70 6.63
C SER A 70 -9.08 -3.89 7.90
N ARG A 71 -10.13 -3.09 7.90
CA ARG A 71 -10.52 -2.33 9.10
C ARG A 71 -11.00 -3.29 10.19
N GLY A 72 -10.40 -3.19 11.38
CA GLY A 72 -10.71 -4.03 12.54
C GLY A 72 -9.85 -5.28 12.66
N GLY A 73 -8.92 -5.54 11.72
CA GLY A 73 -7.91 -6.57 11.88
C GLY A 73 -6.90 -6.19 12.97
N THR A 74 -6.53 -7.14 13.79
CA THR A 74 -5.56 -7.00 14.90
C THR A 74 -4.31 -7.82 14.68
N GLU A 75 -4.35 -8.76 13.76
CA GLU A 75 -3.32 -9.75 13.51
C GLU A 75 -3.21 -9.99 11.99
N SER A 76 -2.06 -10.47 11.55
CA SER A 76 -1.86 -10.95 10.19
C SER A 76 -1.37 -12.39 10.23
N PHE A 77 -2.04 -13.26 9.46
CA PHE A 77 -1.71 -14.67 9.37
C PHE A 77 -0.70 -14.91 8.27
N ILE A 78 0.45 -15.49 8.63
CA ILE A 78 1.56 -15.76 7.72
C ILE A 78 1.71 -17.25 7.36
N GLY A 79 0.70 -18.05 7.66
CA GLY A 79 0.63 -19.47 7.30
C GLY A 79 0.49 -19.76 5.81
N PHE A 80 0.26 -18.71 4.98
CA PHE A 80 0.12 -18.78 3.52
C PHE A 80 -0.86 -19.87 3.03
N GLY A 81 -1.91 -20.13 3.82
CA GLY A 81 -2.91 -21.15 3.54
C GLY A 81 -2.48 -22.61 3.75
N ARG A 82 -1.25 -22.85 4.26
CA ARG A 82 -0.76 -24.21 4.58
C ARG A 82 -1.01 -24.59 6.02
N THR A 83 -0.99 -23.64 6.92
CA THR A 83 -1.36 -23.78 8.32
C THR A 83 -2.71 -23.14 8.55
N PRO A 84 -3.59 -23.73 9.38
CA PRO A 84 -4.86 -23.10 9.76
C PRO A 84 -4.62 -21.79 10.47
N ASP A 85 -5.48 -20.80 10.23
CA ASP A 85 -5.50 -19.57 11.01
C ASP A 85 -5.92 -19.90 12.45
N SER A 86 -5.07 -19.57 13.41
CA SER A 86 -5.36 -19.75 14.82
C SER A 86 -5.86 -18.43 15.42
N THR A 87 -6.97 -18.48 16.14
CA THR A 87 -7.53 -17.35 16.86
C THR A 87 -7.18 -17.36 18.36
N HIS A 88 -6.33 -18.30 18.79
CA HIS A 88 -6.01 -18.50 20.18
C HIS A 88 -4.82 -17.66 20.64
N PRO A 89 -4.80 -17.24 21.91
CA PRO A 89 -3.66 -16.54 22.45
C PRO A 89 -2.40 -17.42 22.36
N ARG A 90 -1.27 -16.81 22.14
CA ARG A 90 0.05 -17.43 21.98
C ARG A 90 0.41 -18.29 23.20
N ASN A 91 0.20 -19.59 23.12
CA ASN A 91 0.53 -20.56 24.18
C ASN A 91 1.77 -21.37 23.86
N GLY A 92 2.52 -20.98 22.80
CA GLY A 92 3.74 -21.68 22.37
C GLY A 92 3.48 -22.92 21.53
N THR A 93 2.31 -23.00 20.87
CA THR A 93 2.05 -24.05 19.88
C THR A 93 2.52 -23.63 18.48
N PRO A 94 2.93 -24.55 17.59
CA PRO A 94 3.41 -24.22 16.24
C PRO A 94 2.39 -23.46 15.38
N GLU A 95 1.09 -23.53 15.68
CA GLU A 95 0.03 -22.81 14.97
C GLU A 95 0.02 -21.31 15.32
N GLU A 96 0.50 -20.96 16.50
CA GLU A 96 0.59 -19.56 16.96
C GLU A 96 1.78 -18.82 16.37
N ASP A 97 2.78 -19.56 15.92
CA ASP A 97 3.98 -19.01 15.29
C ASP A 97 3.71 -18.45 13.87
N THR A 98 2.47 -18.54 13.39
CA THR A 98 2.05 -18.02 12.09
C THR A 98 1.36 -16.66 12.17
N ILE A 99 1.39 -16.01 13.32
CA ILE A 99 0.72 -14.73 13.56
C ILE A 99 1.74 -13.63 13.81
N ILE A 100 1.63 -12.53 13.06
CA ILE A 100 2.33 -11.28 13.35
C ILE A 100 1.30 -10.26 13.85
N PRO A 101 1.54 -9.58 14.97
CA PRO A 101 0.69 -8.50 15.45
C PRO A 101 0.54 -7.41 14.39
N ARG A 102 -0.65 -6.85 14.29
CA ARG A 102 -0.92 -5.70 13.45
C ARG A 102 -0.92 -4.42 14.27
N ASP A 103 -0.05 -3.51 13.91
CA ASP A 103 -0.02 -2.17 14.47
C ASP A 103 -1.10 -1.26 13.88
N SER A 104 -1.24 -0.10 14.50
CA SER A 104 -2.19 0.91 14.06
C SER A 104 -1.88 1.38 12.62
N THR A 105 -2.93 1.54 11.82
CA THR A 105 -2.82 2.08 10.47
C THR A 105 -2.27 3.51 10.50
N GLN A 106 -1.25 3.78 9.70
CA GLN A 106 -0.70 5.12 9.52
C GLN A 106 -1.46 5.86 8.41
N HIS A 107 -2.36 6.73 8.84
CA HIS A 107 -3.18 7.53 7.95
C HIS A 107 -2.39 8.73 7.44
N ALA A 108 -2.63 9.10 6.18
CA ALA A 108 -2.08 10.33 5.61
C ALA A 108 -2.71 11.58 6.26
N LYS A 109 -1.98 12.68 6.18
CA LYS A 109 -2.43 13.99 6.69
C LYS A 109 -3.64 14.51 5.93
N ASP A 110 -4.43 15.33 6.59
CA ASP A 110 -5.57 16.00 5.98
C ASP A 110 -5.16 17.08 4.97
N THR A 111 -3.97 17.68 5.16
CA THR A 111 -3.45 18.80 4.37
C THR A 111 -2.44 18.36 3.31
N GLY A 112 -2.17 19.23 2.32
CA GLY A 112 -1.16 18.94 1.30
C GLY A 112 -1.72 18.32 0.03
N GLN A 113 -3.03 18.26 -0.13
CA GLN A 113 -3.68 17.73 -1.33
C GLN A 113 -4.27 18.87 -2.16
N PHE A 114 -3.61 19.19 -3.25
CA PHE A 114 -4.01 20.27 -4.14
C PHE A 114 -3.64 19.95 -5.58
N GLY A 115 -4.23 20.67 -6.51
CA GLY A 115 -3.88 20.51 -7.91
C GLY A 115 -4.37 21.66 -8.76
N MET A 116 -3.81 21.70 -9.97
CA MET A 116 -4.18 22.62 -11.03
C MET A 116 -4.39 21.86 -12.32
N ALA A 117 -5.33 22.38 -13.13
CA ALA A 117 -5.54 21.95 -14.49
C ALA A 117 -5.62 23.17 -15.42
N MET A 118 -5.06 23.05 -16.61
CA MET A 118 -5.23 23.99 -17.70
C MET A 118 -5.87 23.24 -18.88
N ARG A 119 -6.97 23.75 -19.36
CA ARG A 119 -7.61 23.26 -20.58
C ARG A 119 -7.46 24.30 -21.68
N TRP A 120 -6.97 23.86 -22.83
CA TRP A 120 -6.70 24.70 -23.99
C TRP A 120 -7.43 24.16 -25.20
N LEU A 121 -8.42 24.90 -25.64
CA LEU A 121 -9.13 24.63 -26.90
C LEU A 121 -8.33 25.23 -28.08
N LEU A 122 -8.09 24.44 -29.11
CA LEU A 122 -7.37 24.80 -30.31
C LEU A 122 -8.32 24.76 -31.52
N PRO A 123 -9.00 25.84 -31.85
CA PRO A 123 -9.92 25.86 -32.98
C PRO A 123 -9.23 25.56 -34.31
N ALA A 124 -8.00 26.03 -34.48
CA ALA A 124 -7.20 25.79 -35.69
C ALA A 124 -6.83 24.31 -35.92
N LEU A 125 -6.86 23.50 -34.84
CA LEU A 125 -6.63 22.05 -34.89
C LEU A 125 -7.93 21.27 -34.72
N ASN A 126 -8.93 21.60 -35.54
CA ASN A 126 -10.22 20.92 -35.54
C ASN A 126 -10.93 20.92 -34.17
N ASN A 127 -10.84 22.02 -33.43
CA ASN A 127 -11.36 22.13 -32.05
C ASN A 127 -10.80 21.08 -31.08
N THR A 128 -9.52 20.77 -31.22
CA THR A 128 -8.83 19.89 -30.29
C THR A 128 -8.71 20.54 -28.91
N GLU A 129 -9.11 19.86 -27.88
CA GLU A 129 -8.88 20.26 -26.49
C GLU A 129 -7.65 19.55 -25.95
N LEU A 130 -6.71 20.31 -25.41
CA LEU A 130 -5.56 19.80 -24.65
C LEU A 130 -5.78 20.10 -23.17
N GLY A 131 -5.51 19.11 -22.32
CA GLY A 131 -5.53 19.25 -20.86
C GLY A 131 -4.14 19.01 -20.27
N PHE A 132 -3.71 19.92 -19.39
CA PHE A 132 -2.47 19.81 -18.63
C PHE A 132 -2.81 19.78 -17.15
N TYR A 133 -2.21 18.85 -16.38
CA TYR A 133 -2.56 18.61 -14.99
C TYR A 133 -1.32 18.51 -14.14
N GLY A 134 -1.35 19.15 -12.96
CA GLY A 134 -0.35 19.00 -11.91
C GLY A 134 -1.07 18.82 -10.58
N ILE A 135 -0.81 17.69 -9.91
CA ILE A 135 -1.52 17.31 -8.69
C ILE A 135 -0.51 16.82 -7.65
N ASN A 136 -0.62 17.30 -6.41
CA ASN A 136 -0.02 16.70 -5.23
C ASN A 136 -1.13 16.05 -4.40
N TYR A 137 -0.99 14.76 -4.12
CA TYR A 137 -2.01 14.00 -3.41
C TYR A 137 -1.40 12.97 -2.46
N HIS A 138 -2.21 12.45 -1.56
CA HIS A 138 -1.85 11.31 -0.72
C HIS A 138 -2.55 10.06 -1.23
N SER A 139 -1.87 8.91 -1.15
CA SER A 139 -2.45 7.65 -1.61
C SER A 139 -3.79 7.37 -0.93
N ARG A 140 -4.74 6.86 -1.71
CA ARG A 140 -6.04 6.37 -1.21
C ARG A 140 -6.01 4.87 -0.94
N THR A 141 -5.00 4.19 -1.48
CA THR A 141 -4.72 2.78 -1.25
C THR A 141 -3.55 2.66 -0.29
N PRO A 142 -3.64 1.77 0.72
CA PRO A 142 -2.54 1.52 1.62
C PRO A 142 -1.46 0.66 0.96
N ILE A 143 -0.27 0.72 1.51
CA ILE A 143 0.79 -0.27 1.34
C ILE A 143 1.03 -0.95 2.69
N ALA A 144 1.54 -2.18 2.67
CA ALA A 144 1.98 -2.89 3.86
C ALA A 144 3.41 -2.52 4.19
N SER A 145 3.66 -2.20 5.43
CA SER A 145 4.99 -1.97 6.00
C SER A 145 5.11 -2.78 7.29
N THR A 146 6.34 -3.03 7.70
CA THR A 146 6.60 -3.85 8.89
C THR A 146 7.64 -3.19 9.79
N THR A 147 7.58 -3.51 11.08
CA THR A 147 8.67 -3.26 12.02
C THR A 147 9.43 -4.58 12.20
N MET A 148 10.74 -4.52 12.08
CA MET A 148 11.57 -5.71 12.23
C MET A 148 11.48 -6.27 13.66
N ALA A 149 11.68 -7.59 13.76
CA ALA A 149 11.82 -8.26 15.04
C ALA A 149 13.10 -7.79 15.74
N ASP A 150 13.03 -7.65 17.06
CA ASP A 150 14.17 -7.27 17.91
C ASP A 150 15.36 -8.19 17.76
N ASP A 151 16.57 -7.60 17.79
CA ASP A 151 17.83 -8.30 17.87
C ASP A 151 18.13 -8.65 19.33
N ALA A 152 18.09 -9.93 19.68
CA ALA A 152 18.27 -10.35 21.07
C ALA A 152 19.73 -10.68 21.45
N THR A 153 20.55 -11.26 20.54
CA THR A 153 21.95 -11.66 20.82
C THR A 153 22.76 -12.01 19.58
N ALA A 154 24.09 -11.89 19.65
CA ALA A 154 25.00 -12.37 18.61
C ALA A 154 25.01 -13.90 18.52
N GLY A 155 24.71 -14.47 17.36
CA GLY A 155 24.67 -15.92 17.12
C GLY A 155 24.08 -16.24 15.75
N PRO A 156 23.84 -17.52 15.40
CA PRO A 156 23.06 -17.87 14.23
C PRO A 156 21.65 -17.30 14.39
N LEU A 157 21.06 -16.81 13.29
CA LEU A 157 19.72 -16.27 13.33
C LEU A 157 18.75 -17.30 13.93
N GLN A 158 18.15 -16.94 15.04
CA GLN A 158 17.12 -17.71 15.71
C GLN A 158 15.86 -16.85 15.80
N VAL A 159 14.79 -17.33 15.23
CA VAL A 159 13.49 -16.64 15.26
C VAL A 159 12.58 -17.44 16.18
N THR A 160 12.40 -16.94 17.38
CA THR A 160 11.42 -17.52 18.32
C THR A 160 10.03 -17.36 17.75
N GLY A 161 9.25 -18.42 17.69
CA GLY A 161 7.94 -18.41 17.04
C GLY A 161 7.97 -18.50 15.51
N GLY A 162 9.14 -18.73 14.89
CA GLY A 162 9.27 -18.77 13.42
C GLY A 162 9.01 -20.15 12.78
N CYS A 163 8.78 -21.19 13.57
CA CYS A 163 8.67 -22.56 13.05
C CYS A 163 7.45 -22.79 12.15
N GLY A 164 6.33 -22.15 12.43
CA GLY A 164 5.17 -22.21 11.57
C GLY A 164 5.41 -21.61 10.20
N LEU A 165 6.20 -20.53 10.15
CA LEU A 165 6.61 -19.89 8.90
C LEU A 165 7.45 -20.86 8.04
N LEU A 166 8.40 -21.61 8.63
CA LEU A 166 9.24 -22.54 7.86
C LEU A 166 8.42 -23.58 7.09
N SER A 167 7.41 -24.14 7.72
CA SER A 167 6.53 -25.13 7.08
C SER A 167 5.68 -24.53 5.95
N SER A 168 5.46 -23.24 5.99
CA SER A 168 4.67 -22.47 5.01
C SER A 168 5.48 -22.03 3.79
N LEU A 169 6.82 -21.97 3.91
CA LEU A 169 7.69 -21.53 2.83
C LEU A 169 7.92 -22.64 1.78
N PRO A 170 8.06 -22.28 0.50
CA PRO A 170 8.60 -23.18 -0.52
C PRO A 170 9.96 -23.71 -0.12
N ALA A 171 10.29 -24.96 -0.50
CA ALA A 171 11.55 -25.61 -0.13
C ALA A 171 12.81 -24.79 -0.48
N GLN A 172 12.76 -24.01 -1.55
CA GLN A 172 13.82 -23.10 -1.99
C GLN A 172 14.11 -21.96 -1.00
N LEU A 173 13.11 -21.57 -0.23
CA LEU A 173 13.22 -20.48 0.76
C LEU A 173 13.50 -20.99 2.18
N GLN A 174 13.52 -22.29 2.40
CA GLN A 174 13.82 -22.87 3.71
C GLN A 174 15.29 -22.73 4.13
N LEU A 175 16.21 -22.38 3.22
CA LEU A 175 17.61 -21.98 3.47
C LEU A 175 18.38 -22.89 4.43
N GLY A 176 18.02 -24.18 4.51
CA GLY A 176 18.62 -25.10 5.48
C GLY A 176 18.21 -24.83 6.95
N ALA A 177 17.17 -24.04 7.14
CA ALA A 177 16.67 -23.71 8.46
C ALA A 177 16.15 -24.95 9.22
N VAL A 178 16.36 -24.97 10.52
CA VAL A 178 15.98 -26.10 11.42
C VAL A 178 15.05 -25.53 12.50
N CYS A 179 13.95 -26.23 12.73
CA CYS A 179 13.03 -25.93 13.83
C CYS A 179 13.27 -26.86 15.01
N ASN A 180 13.49 -26.29 16.18
CA ASN A 180 13.62 -27.01 17.41
C ASN A 180 12.99 -26.24 18.57
N GLY A 181 12.00 -26.85 19.24
CA GLY A 181 11.34 -26.25 20.40
C GLY A 181 10.63 -24.91 20.11
N GLY A 182 10.06 -24.72 18.90
CA GLY A 182 9.42 -23.45 18.50
C GLY A 182 10.39 -22.39 17.97
N VAL A 183 11.70 -22.65 18.00
CA VAL A 183 12.73 -21.73 17.51
C VAL A 183 13.18 -22.15 16.12
N LEU A 184 13.00 -21.25 15.15
CA LEU A 184 13.55 -21.37 13.80
C LEU A 184 15.02 -20.92 13.84
N THR A 185 15.95 -21.81 13.49
CA THR A 185 17.38 -21.47 13.36
C THR A 185 17.77 -21.47 11.89
N VAL A 186 18.34 -20.36 11.41
CA VAL A 186 18.84 -20.20 10.04
C VAL A 186 20.37 -20.19 10.08
N PRO A 187 21.05 -21.24 9.57
CA PRO A 187 22.51 -21.29 9.53
C PRO A 187 23.09 -20.18 8.65
N GLY A 188 24.15 -19.54 9.13
CA GLY A 188 24.89 -18.52 8.38
C GLY A 188 24.27 -17.12 8.33
N ALA A 189 23.10 -16.94 8.93
CA ALA A 189 22.54 -15.62 9.14
C ALA A 189 22.93 -15.09 10.53
N PRO A 190 23.34 -13.84 10.69
CA PRO A 190 23.67 -13.25 11.99
C PRO A 190 22.42 -12.88 12.79
N GLY A 191 22.52 -12.96 14.09
CA GLY A 191 21.53 -12.46 15.04
C GLY A 191 20.47 -13.46 15.47
N GLN A 192 19.93 -13.20 16.65
CA GLN A 192 18.76 -13.89 17.18
C GLN A 192 17.60 -12.89 17.21
N ARG A 193 16.47 -13.23 16.62
CA ARG A 193 15.31 -12.36 16.54
C ARG A 193 14.09 -12.99 17.20
N ASP A 194 13.31 -12.17 17.87
CA ASP A 194 12.04 -12.56 18.47
C ASP A 194 10.89 -12.10 17.56
N ALA A 195 10.31 -13.03 16.80
CA ALA A 195 9.18 -12.73 15.92
C ALA A 195 7.97 -12.15 16.64
N SER A 196 7.87 -12.34 17.97
CA SER A 196 6.79 -11.75 18.76
C SER A 196 6.88 -10.23 18.88
N THR A 197 8.06 -9.67 18.66
CA THR A 197 8.30 -8.21 18.67
C THR A 197 8.10 -7.57 17.30
N ALA A 198 8.03 -8.37 16.23
CA ALA A 198 7.70 -7.89 14.90
C ALA A 198 6.26 -7.40 14.83
N SER A 199 6.02 -6.43 13.98
CA SER A 199 4.65 -6.01 13.66
C SER A 199 4.48 -5.69 12.18
N ILE A 200 3.23 -5.76 11.71
CA ILE A 200 2.84 -5.37 10.36
C ILE A 200 1.76 -4.29 10.43
N PHE A 201 1.80 -3.33 9.55
CA PHE A 201 0.81 -2.25 9.52
C PHE A 201 0.53 -1.76 8.10
N ALA A 202 -0.60 -1.12 7.96
CA ALA A 202 -0.94 -0.41 6.73
C ALA A 202 -0.53 1.05 6.84
N GLU A 203 0.11 1.58 5.80
CA GLU A 203 0.41 3.01 5.71
C GLU A 203 -0.09 3.60 4.40
N TYR A 204 -0.36 4.90 4.42
CA TYR A 204 -0.82 5.64 3.25
C TYR A 204 0.25 6.65 2.84
N PRO A 205 1.00 6.40 1.73
CA PRO A 205 2.03 7.30 1.25
C PRO A 205 1.51 8.70 0.97
N GLU A 206 2.31 9.68 1.36
CA GLU A 206 1.98 11.11 1.21
C GLU A 206 2.77 11.78 0.08
N ASN A 207 2.27 12.94 -0.37
CA ASN A 207 2.95 13.86 -1.29
C ASN A 207 3.36 13.23 -2.62
N ILE A 208 2.49 12.39 -3.16
CA ILE A 208 2.67 11.82 -4.49
C ILE A 208 2.37 12.91 -5.53
N GLN A 209 3.34 13.16 -6.40
CA GLN A 209 3.21 14.10 -7.50
C GLN A 209 2.67 13.40 -8.74
N LEU A 210 1.73 14.03 -9.42
CA LEU A 210 1.19 13.57 -10.68
C LEU A 210 1.23 14.71 -11.70
N PHE A 211 1.81 14.43 -12.85
CA PHE A 211 1.74 15.27 -14.04
C PHE A 211 0.92 14.55 -15.09
N GLY A 212 -0.04 15.24 -15.67
CA GLY A 212 -0.98 14.66 -16.64
C GLY A 212 -1.06 15.48 -17.91
N LEU A 213 -1.30 14.80 -19.02
CA LEU A 213 -1.62 15.37 -20.31
C LEU A 213 -2.83 14.62 -20.87
N SER A 214 -3.82 15.35 -21.37
CA SER A 214 -4.93 14.74 -22.10
C SER A 214 -5.18 15.47 -23.41
N PHE A 215 -5.79 14.77 -24.35
CA PHE A 215 -6.31 15.38 -25.56
C PHE A 215 -7.66 14.80 -25.91
N ASN A 216 -8.49 15.62 -26.54
CA ASN A 216 -9.78 15.23 -27.11
C ASN A 216 -9.97 15.99 -28.42
N THR A 217 -10.17 15.27 -29.53
CA THR A 217 -10.30 15.86 -30.86
C THR A 217 -11.36 15.13 -31.67
N PRO A 218 -12.20 15.86 -32.43
CA PRO A 218 -13.01 15.25 -33.48
C PRO A 218 -12.12 14.66 -34.57
N GLY A 219 -12.27 13.37 -34.82
CA GLY A 219 -11.59 12.66 -35.92
C GLY A 219 -12.43 12.62 -37.18
N PRO A 220 -11.88 12.04 -38.27
CA PRO A 220 -12.60 11.85 -39.52
C PRO A 220 -13.79 10.90 -39.31
N PHE A 221 -14.81 11.03 -40.16
CA PHE A 221 -16.01 10.18 -40.17
C PHE A 221 -16.86 10.25 -38.91
N GLY A 222 -16.77 11.33 -38.12
CA GLY A 222 -17.53 11.49 -36.88
C GLY A 222 -16.98 10.69 -35.69
N ILE A 223 -15.77 10.17 -35.78
CA ILE A 223 -15.09 9.50 -34.68
C ILE A 223 -14.52 10.55 -33.72
N ALA A 224 -14.68 10.38 -32.40
CA ALA A 224 -13.96 11.14 -31.40
C ALA A 224 -12.66 10.38 -31.01
N LEU A 225 -11.53 11.10 -31.07
CA LEU A 225 -10.25 10.59 -30.60
C LEU A 225 -9.88 11.24 -29.29
N GLN A 226 -9.58 10.44 -28.28
CA GLN A 226 -9.19 10.94 -26.96
C GLN A 226 -8.06 10.10 -26.39
N GLY A 227 -7.20 10.73 -25.60
CA GLY A 227 -6.11 10.07 -24.94
C GLY A 227 -5.70 10.78 -23.66
N GLU A 228 -5.06 10.02 -22.77
CA GLU A 228 -4.58 10.49 -21.48
C GLU A 228 -3.21 9.88 -21.20
N TYR A 229 -2.29 10.70 -20.74
CA TYR A 229 -0.99 10.27 -20.23
C TYR A 229 -0.79 10.83 -18.83
N SER A 230 -0.32 10.00 -17.91
CA SER A 230 0.00 10.42 -16.54
C SER A 230 1.37 9.90 -16.11
N TYR A 231 2.15 10.77 -15.48
CA TYR A 231 3.47 10.47 -14.95
C TYR A 231 3.53 10.77 -13.46
N ARG A 232 4.05 9.84 -12.68
CA ARG A 232 4.21 9.95 -11.23
C ARG A 232 5.64 9.59 -10.86
N PRO A 233 6.53 10.59 -10.66
CA PRO A 233 7.95 10.34 -10.41
C PRO A 233 8.23 9.64 -9.08
N ASN A 234 7.37 9.83 -8.10
CA ASN A 234 7.54 9.33 -6.74
C ASN A 234 6.37 8.44 -6.27
N LEU A 235 5.77 7.67 -7.18
CA LEU A 235 4.75 6.70 -6.80
C LEU A 235 5.39 5.52 -6.07
N PRO A 236 5.12 5.30 -4.80
CA PRO A 236 5.59 4.12 -4.10
C PRO A 236 4.89 2.86 -4.63
N LEU A 237 5.67 1.80 -4.81
CA LEU A 237 5.17 0.49 -5.24
C LEU A 237 5.34 -0.50 -4.09
N GLN A 238 4.32 -1.33 -3.87
CA GLN A 238 4.38 -2.38 -2.86
C GLN A 238 5.46 -3.40 -3.21
N VAL A 239 6.39 -3.63 -2.30
CA VAL A 239 7.31 -4.77 -2.35
C VAL A 239 6.51 -6.07 -2.17
N ALA A 240 7.00 -7.19 -2.72
CA ALA A 240 6.35 -8.48 -2.56
C ALA A 240 6.12 -8.79 -1.07
N THR A 241 4.87 -9.08 -0.69
CA THR A 241 4.48 -9.23 0.73
C THR A 241 5.25 -10.36 1.42
N VAL A 242 5.59 -11.41 0.68
CA VAL A 242 6.39 -12.52 1.20
C VAL A 242 7.81 -12.06 1.56
N GLU A 243 8.45 -11.28 0.68
CA GLU A 243 9.78 -10.71 0.94
C GLU A 243 9.74 -9.75 2.14
N LEU A 244 8.70 -8.96 2.24
CA LEU A 244 8.50 -8.04 3.37
C LEU A 244 8.42 -8.80 4.70
N VAL A 245 7.63 -9.88 4.78
CA VAL A 245 7.53 -10.73 5.97
C VAL A 245 8.85 -11.39 6.31
N LEU A 246 9.57 -11.92 5.32
CA LEU A 246 10.87 -12.56 5.54
C LEU A 246 11.93 -11.56 6.01
N ALA A 247 11.92 -10.34 5.44
CA ALA A 247 12.79 -9.24 5.89
C ALA A 247 12.50 -8.84 7.34
N THR A 248 11.23 -8.78 7.72
CA THR A 248 10.79 -8.50 9.10
C THR A 248 11.37 -9.46 10.12
N LEU A 249 11.56 -10.71 9.72
CA LEU A 249 12.18 -11.75 10.55
C LEU A 249 13.71 -11.81 10.41
N GLY A 250 14.32 -10.88 9.65
CA GLY A 250 15.78 -10.82 9.46
C GLY A 250 16.35 -11.97 8.64
N LEU A 251 15.56 -12.59 7.77
CA LEU A 251 16.05 -13.67 6.92
C LEU A 251 16.98 -13.14 5.81
N PRO A 252 18.09 -13.84 5.48
CA PRO A 252 19.05 -13.37 4.49
C PRO A 252 18.46 -13.26 3.08
N ASN A 253 19.05 -12.38 2.27
CA ASN A 253 18.69 -12.14 0.87
C ASN A 253 17.28 -11.57 0.66
N GLN A 254 16.72 -10.92 1.66
CA GLN A 254 15.43 -10.23 1.56
C GLN A 254 15.63 -8.71 1.50
N ALA A 255 14.59 -8.00 1.04
CA ALA A 255 14.60 -6.54 1.06
C ALA A 255 14.80 -6.03 2.50
N GLY A 256 15.76 -5.14 2.70
CA GLY A 256 16.09 -4.61 4.02
C GLY A 256 17.07 -5.45 4.86
N TYR A 257 17.43 -6.65 4.43
CA TYR A 257 18.41 -7.46 5.16
C TYR A 257 19.80 -6.80 5.16
N GLY A 258 20.37 -6.64 6.34
CA GLY A 258 21.68 -6.01 6.53
C GLY A 258 21.71 -4.49 6.39
N ASN A 259 20.58 -3.85 6.21
CA ASN A 259 20.46 -2.41 6.23
C ASN A 259 20.09 -1.95 7.65
N ASP A 260 21.10 -1.72 8.45
CA ASP A 260 21.04 -0.77 9.54
C ASP A 260 21.04 0.61 8.87
N LEU A 261 19.86 1.16 8.62
CA LEU A 261 19.68 2.36 7.81
C LEU A 261 20.13 3.63 8.55
N ASP A 262 20.27 3.58 9.85
CA ASP A 262 20.64 4.72 10.69
C ASP A 262 21.86 4.47 11.61
N GLY A 263 22.36 3.24 11.70
CA GLY A 263 23.58 2.90 12.46
C GLY A 263 23.38 2.84 13.98
N ASP A 264 22.14 2.76 14.45
CA ASP A 264 21.83 2.79 15.89
C ASP A 264 21.62 1.39 16.52
N ALA A 265 21.71 0.32 15.74
CA ALA A 265 21.40 -1.06 16.14
C ALA A 265 19.97 -1.24 16.68
N GLY A 266 19.06 -0.33 16.31
CA GLY A 266 17.68 -0.29 16.74
C GLY A 266 16.69 -0.95 15.76
N PHE A 267 15.42 -0.65 15.95
CA PHE A 267 14.32 -1.14 15.12
C PHE A 267 14.28 -0.45 13.76
N ASP A 268 14.83 -1.08 12.75
CA ASP A 268 14.66 -0.60 11.40
C ASP A 268 13.27 -0.91 10.87
N ARG A 269 12.62 0.12 10.41
CA ARG A 269 11.35 0.05 9.73
C ARG A 269 11.59 -0.41 8.29
N VAL A 270 11.02 -1.54 7.90
CA VAL A 270 10.99 -1.95 6.49
C VAL A 270 9.75 -1.33 5.85
N GLU A 271 9.97 -0.27 5.07
CA GLU A 271 8.88 0.32 4.30
C GLU A 271 8.54 -0.56 3.09
N GLY A 272 7.24 -0.79 2.90
CA GLY A 272 6.72 -1.62 1.81
C GLY A 272 6.77 -0.96 0.43
N ARG A 273 7.70 -0.01 0.20
CA ARG A 273 7.83 0.78 -1.03
C ARG A 273 9.18 0.62 -1.75
#